data_8ea113f44453737cdc6ab818983dd4d1
#
_entry.id   8ea113f44453737cdc6ab818983dd4d1
#
_cell.length_a   1.000
_cell.length_b   1.000
_cell.length_c   1.000
_cell.angle_alpha   90.00
_cell.angle_beta   90.00
_cell.angle_gamma   90.00
#
_symmetry.space_group_name_H-M   'P 1'
#
loop_
_entity.id
_entity.type
_entity.pdbx_description
1 polymer ?
#
loop_
_entity_poly.entity_id
_entity_poly.type
_entity_poly.pdbx_seq_one_letter_code
_entity_poly.pdbx_strand_id
1 'polypeptide(L)'
;MNLPRALVATATVALALSACGSGTDSGDGDTVQVTTSFYPLEYAIEEVGGEHVEVTNLTKTGAEPHDLELTPRQILEVSEADQLVYLKQFQPSVDDAAEEAGDAAFDVSSAARLDIAAEEHEHEGHDHEEGEGGDHAGHDHGSQDPHFWLDPTRYADVADAIAERLAEDDPDHAADYRANAKDFRSTLTGLDKELKTGLSDCRQTDLVTGHAAFAYFADRYGFHQESVSGLSPGAQPSPSAMADLIDHIKEEEITTVYAETLVPQDLAETLARDAGAEVAVLDPIEGITEESEGEDYLEVMRSNLAAVQKGQDCS
;
A
#
# COMPACT_ATOMS: atom_id res chain seq x y z
N MET A 1 -16.56 27.59 -99.53
CA MET A 1 -15.72 28.01 -98.45
C MET A 1 -16.61 27.99 -97.17
N ASN A 2 -16.66 26.91 -96.51
CA ASN A 2 -17.55 26.69 -95.33
C ASN A 2 -16.71 26.55 -94.09
N LEU A 3 -16.90 27.49 -93.13
CA LEU A 3 -16.37 27.39 -91.78
C LEU A 3 -17.35 26.60 -90.94
N PRO A 4 -16.90 25.66 -90.15
CA PRO A 4 -17.75 25.01 -89.13
C PRO A 4 -17.81 25.80 -87.80
N ARG A 5 -19.01 25.92 -87.30
CA ARG A 5 -19.32 26.49 -85.99
C ARG A 5 -18.84 25.54 -84.89
N ALA A 6 -18.00 26.05 -84.01
CA ALA A 6 -17.59 25.38 -82.75
C ALA A 6 -18.72 25.47 -81.75
N LEU A 7 -19.17 24.31 -81.24
CA LEU A 7 -20.05 24.17 -80.06
C LEU A 7 -19.22 24.29 -78.84
N VAL A 8 -19.54 25.27 -78.00
CA VAL A 8 -19.00 25.40 -76.62
C VAL A 8 -19.91 24.57 -75.70
N ALA A 9 -19.38 23.47 -75.23
CA ALA A 9 -20.04 22.68 -74.23
C ALA A 9 -19.66 23.24 -72.80
N THR A 10 -20.62 23.85 -72.17
CA THR A 10 -20.52 24.29 -70.77
C THR A 10 -20.62 23.06 -69.84
N ALA A 11 -19.51 22.66 -69.24
CA ALA A 11 -19.49 21.64 -68.22
C ALA A 11 -19.87 22.27 -66.90
N THR A 12 -21.04 21.93 -66.37
CA THR A 12 -21.51 22.26 -65.03
C THR A 12 -20.81 21.31 -64.02
N VAL A 13 -19.85 21.84 -63.28
CA VAL A 13 -19.24 21.12 -62.16
C VAL A 13 -20.19 21.17 -60.95
N ALA A 14 -20.84 20.06 -60.68
CA ALA A 14 -21.57 19.86 -59.42
C ALA A 14 -20.56 19.65 -58.28
N LEU A 15 -20.39 20.65 -57.41
CA LEU A 15 -19.73 20.47 -56.13
C LEU A 15 -20.64 19.59 -55.24
N ALA A 16 -20.26 18.32 -55.13
CA ALA A 16 -20.75 17.49 -54.04
C ALA A 16 -20.07 17.97 -52.74
N LEU A 17 -20.80 18.68 -51.85
CA LEU A 17 -20.43 18.84 -50.49
C LEU A 17 -20.53 17.44 -49.83
N SER A 18 -19.40 16.79 -49.73
CA SER A 18 -19.24 15.69 -48.74
C SER A 18 -19.41 16.29 -47.35
N ALA A 19 -20.59 16.10 -46.78
CA ALA A 19 -20.77 16.24 -45.34
C ALA A 19 -19.80 15.20 -44.71
N CYS A 20 -18.67 15.66 -44.17
CA CYS A 20 -17.95 14.89 -43.19
C CYS A 20 -18.95 14.60 -42.08
N GLY A 21 -19.42 13.36 -42.03
CA GLY A 21 -20.05 12.82 -40.85
C GLY A 21 -19.05 13.01 -39.74
N SER A 22 -19.47 13.73 -38.74
CA SER A 22 -18.87 13.69 -37.42
C SER A 22 -18.80 12.20 -37.10
N GLY A 23 -17.64 11.61 -37.27
CA GLY A 23 -17.29 10.43 -36.49
C GLY A 23 -17.50 10.89 -35.05
N THR A 24 -18.42 10.28 -34.38
CA THR A 24 -18.37 10.24 -32.94
C THR A 24 -16.98 9.66 -32.66
N ASP A 25 -16.05 10.54 -32.35
CA ASP A 25 -14.91 10.20 -31.54
C ASP A 25 -15.55 9.49 -30.33
N SER A 26 -15.36 8.18 -30.26
CA SER A 26 -15.63 7.42 -29.05
C SER A 26 -14.69 8.07 -28.06
N GLY A 27 -15.25 8.82 -27.11
CA GLY A 27 -14.47 9.61 -26.20
C GLY A 27 -13.36 8.73 -25.63
N ASP A 28 -12.15 9.17 -25.82
CA ASP A 28 -11.12 8.99 -24.86
C ASP A 28 -11.70 9.71 -23.63
N GLY A 29 -12.44 8.97 -22.81
CA GLY A 29 -12.94 9.48 -21.53
C GLY A 29 -11.68 9.82 -20.76
N ASP A 30 -11.55 11.08 -20.36
CA ASP A 30 -10.42 11.49 -19.54
C ASP A 30 -10.34 10.52 -18.36
N THR A 31 -9.25 9.74 -18.28
CA THR A 31 -8.99 8.86 -17.15
C THR A 31 -8.84 9.70 -15.90
N VAL A 32 -9.40 9.24 -14.78
CA VAL A 32 -9.25 9.93 -13.48
C VAL A 32 -7.80 9.81 -13.04
N GLN A 33 -7.14 10.96 -12.84
CA GLN A 33 -5.75 11.02 -12.38
C GLN A 33 -5.72 10.88 -10.86
N VAL A 34 -5.30 9.70 -10.38
CA VAL A 34 -5.24 9.41 -8.94
C VAL A 34 -3.79 9.37 -8.49
N THR A 35 -3.48 10.20 -7.49
CA THR A 35 -2.19 10.13 -6.80
C THR A 35 -2.36 9.37 -5.49
N THR A 36 -1.41 8.50 -5.17
CA THR A 36 -1.35 7.80 -3.88
C THR A 36 0.08 7.76 -3.35
N SER A 37 0.26 7.33 -2.12
CA SER A 37 1.53 7.49 -1.45
C SER A 37 2.29 6.20 -1.16
N PHE A 38 1.68 5.02 -1.28
CA PHE A 38 2.34 3.73 -1.08
C PHE A 38 1.64 2.59 -1.81
N TYR A 39 2.36 1.51 -2.04
CA TYR A 39 1.98 0.39 -2.91
C TYR A 39 0.61 -0.25 -2.60
N PRO A 40 0.23 -0.58 -1.35
CA PRO A 40 -1.08 -1.15 -1.08
C PRO A 40 -2.26 -0.29 -1.58
N LEU A 41 -2.16 1.03 -1.48
CA LEU A 41 -3.20 1.89 -2.04
C LEU A 41 -3.16 1.92 -3.57
N GLU A 42 -1.96 1.98 -4.17
CA GLU A 42 -1.79 1.88 -5.63
C GLU A 42 -2.48 0.63 -6.17
N TYR A 43 -2.16 -0.54 -5.62
CA TYR A 43 -2.74 -1.81 -6.03
C TYR A 43 -4.28 -1.84 -5.89
N ALA A 44 -4.82 -1.34 -4.77
CA ALA A 44 -6.27 -1.27 -4.57
C ALA A 44 -6.96 -0.33 -5.56
N ILE A 45 -6.34 0.82 -5.87
CA ILE A 45 -6.88 1.80 -6.82
C ILE A 45 -6.88 1.21 -8.24
N GLU A 46 -5.80 0.52 -8.64
CA GLU A 46 -5.70 -0.14 -9.93
C GLU A 46 -6.73 -1.26 -10.09
N GLU A 47 -6.88 -2.13 -9.09
CA GLU A 47 -7.88 -3.21 -9.08
C GLU A 47 -9.32 -2.69 -9.15
N VAL A 48 -9.61 -1.55 -8.52
CA VAL A 48 -10.94 -0.94 -8.49
C VAL A 48 -11.20 -0.07 -9.72
N GLY A 49 -10.24 0.78 -10.08
CA GLY A 49 -10.37 1.77 -11.15
C GLY A 49 -10.29 1.16 -12.56
N GLY A 50 -9.49 0.09 -12.71
CA GLY A 50 -9.27 -0.57 -14.00
C GLY A 50 -8.78 0.41 -15.08
N GLU A 51 -9.38 0.36 -16.26
CA GLU A 51 -8.99 1.22 -17.40
C GLU A 51 -9.44 2.69 -17.27
N HIS A 52 -10.20 3.03 -16.22
CA HIS A 52 -10.76 4.37 -16.03
C HIS A 52 -9.91 5.27 -15.13
N VAL A 53 -8.81 4.76 -14.57
CA VAL A 53 -7.90 5.52 -13.72
C VAL A 53 -6.47 5.46 -14.25
N GLU A 54 -5.70 6.50 -13.97
CA GLU A 54 -4.25 6.51 -14.11
C GLU A 54 -3.65 6.82 -12.74
N VAL A 55 -2.85 5.89 -12.19
CA VAL A 55 -2.35 5.97 -10.81
C VAL A 55 -0.90 6.43 -10.80
N THR A 56 -0.60 7.40 -9.94
CA THR A 56 0.76 7.84 -9.64
C THR A 56 1.08 7.57 -8.17
N ASN A 57 2.08 6.73 -7.91
CA ASN A 57 2.55 6.48 -6.56
C ASN A 57 3.72 7.42 -6.19
N LEU A 58 3.60 8.13 -5.07
CA LEU A 58 4.63 9.06 -4.59
C LEU A 58 5.84 8.33 -4.02
N THR A 59 5.68 7.14 -3.47
CA THR A 59 6.79 6.30 -3.02
C THR A 59 7.38 5.52 -4.20
N LYS A 60 8.66 5.71 -4.44
CA LYS A 60 9.36 5.02 -5.53
C LYS A 60 9.52 3.53 -5.20
N THR A 61 9.48 2.70 -6.25
CA THR A 61 9.78 1.26 -6.12
C THR A 61 11.06 1.04 -5.32
N GLY A 62 10.99 0.21 -4.29
CA GLY A 62 12.11 -0.14 -3.42
C GLY A 62 12.48 0.93 -2.37
N ALA A 63 11.72 2.02 -2.27
CA ALA A 63 11.88 2.97 -1.19
C ALA A 63 10.93 2.60 -0.03
N GLU A 64 11.42 2.83 1.17
CA GLU A 64 10.66 2.65 2.40
C GLU A 64 9.64 3.81 2.54
N PRO A 65 8.32 3.54 2.72
CA PRO A 65 7.30 4.59 2.67
C PRO A 65 7.17 5.43 3.94
N HIS A 66 7.52 4.90 5.12
CA HIS A 66 7.33 5.62 6.40
C HIS A 66 8.05 6.97 6.46
N ASP A 67 9.26 7.03 5.87
CA ASP A 67 10.12 8.21 5.85
C ASP A 67 9.98 9.02 4.55
N LEU A 68 8.83 8.94 3.86
CA LEU A 68 8.62 9.66 2.59
C LEU A 68 8.65 11.17 2.79
N GLU A 69 9.62 11.82 2.13
CA GLU A 69 9.70 13.27 2.01
C GLU A 69 9.33 13.69 0.58
N LEU A 70 8.32 14.55 0.45
CA LEU A 70 7.84 14.99 -0.86
C LEU A 70 8.77 16.03 -1.48
N THR A 71 9.19 15.76 -2.70
CA THR A 71 9.88 16.76 -3.52
C THR A 71 8.90 17.82 -4.03
N PRO A 72 9.39 19.05 -4.39
CA PRO A 72 8.52 20.07 -4.99
C PRO A 72 7.75 19.60 -6.25
N ARG A 73 8.30 18.64 -6.98
CA ARG A 73 7.64 18.04 -8.14
C ARG A 73 6.46 17.16 -7.71
N GLN A 74 6.62 16.34 -6.67
CA GLN A 74 5.56 15.48 -6.16
C GLN A 74 4.43 16.30 -5.52
N ILE A 75 4.75 17.42 -4.84
CA ILE A 75 3.72 18.36 -4.36
C ILE A 75 2.90 18.93 -5.53
N LEU A 76 3.55 19.22 -6.66
CA LEU A 76 2.85 19.66 -7.86
C LEU A 76 1.98 18.53 -8.43
N GLU A 77 2.49 17.29 -8.51
CA GLU A 77 1.74 16.11 -8.94
C GLU A 77 0.48 15.89 -8.10
N VAL A 78 0.56 16.04 -6.77
CA VAL A 78 -0.62 16.01 -5.88
C VAL A 78 -1.60 17.13 -6.21
N SER A 79 -1.12 18.36 -6.48
CA SER A 79 -1.99 19.50 -6.76
C SER A 79 -2.64 19.47 -8.14
N GLU A 80 -2.12 18.69 -9.07
CA GLU A 80 -2.63 18.52 -10.44
C GLU A 80 -3.51 17.26 -10.58
N ALA A 81 -3.49 16.34 -9.62
CA ALA A 81 -4.32 15.15 -9.60
C ALA A 81 -5.80 15.46 -9.35
N ASP A 82 -6.68 14.65 -9.94
CA ASP A 82 -8.12 14.73 -9.64
C ASP A 82 -8.40 14.25 -8.21
N GLN A 83 -7.57 13.31 -7.71
CA GLN A 83 -7.73 12.73 -6.39
C GLN A 83 -6.39 12.35 -5.77
N LEU A 84 -6.22 12.63 -4.45
CA LEU A 84 -5.18 12.06 -3.61
C LEU A 84 -5.81 11.03 -2.67
N VAL A 85 -5.47 9.75 -2.82
CA VAL A 85 -5.86 8.68 -1.89
C VAL A 85 -4.71 8.38 -0.95
N TYR A 86 -4.91 8.56 0.35
CA TYR A 86 -3.85 8.46 1.35
C TYR A 86 -4.35 7.88 2.67
N LEU A 87 -3.41 7.47 3.51
CA LEU A 87 -3.67 7.05 4.89
C LEU A 87 -3.16 8.15 5.84
N LYS A 88 -4.08 8.77 6.55
CA LYS A 88 -3.75 9.84 7.50
C LYS A 88 -2.87 9.33 8.64
N GLN A 89 -1.90 10.13 9.05
CA GLN A 89 -0.93 9.85 10.11
C GLN A 89 0.07 8.71 9.79
N PHE A 90 0.12 8.28 8.54
CA PHE A 90 1.14 7.33 8.10
C PHE A 90 2.40 8.06 7.60
N GLN A 91 2.23 9.10 6.80
CA GLN A 91 3.32 9.84 6.16
C GLN A 91 3.11 11.35 6.38
N PRO A 92 3.83 12.00 7.30
CA PRO A 92 3.60 13.41 7.63
C PRO A 92 3.65 14.37 6.45
N SER A 93 4.59 14.15 5.50
CA SER A 93 4.67 15.00 4.30
C SER A 93 3.46 14.85 3.36
N VAL A 94 2.80 13.69 3.38
CA VAL A 94 1.56 13.45 2.62
C VAL A 94 0.36 14.06 3.33
N ASP A 95 0.31 14.01 4.67
CA ASP A 95 -0.72 14.71 5.46
C ASP A 95 -0.71 16.22 5.17
N ASP A 96 0.48 16.84 5.12
CA ASP A 96 0.63 18.25 4.77
C ASP A 96 0.13 18.53 3.33
N ALA A 97 0.47 17.67 2.37
CA ALA A 97 -0.01 17.79 1.00
C ALA A 97 -1.52 17.57 0.86
N ALA A 98 -2.11 16.70 1.67
CA ALA A 98 -3.54 16.43 1.72
C ALA A 98 -4.33 17.64 2.26
N GLU A 99 -3.78 18.40 3.22
CA GLU A 99 -4.38 19.65 3.68
C GLU A 99 -4.46 20.69 2.54
N GLU A 100 -3.45 20.74 1.67
CA GLU A 100 -3.43 21.64 0.50
C GLU A 100 -4.36 21.17 -0.62
N ALA A 101 -4.50 19.85 -0.82
CA ALA A 101 -5.40 19.25 -1.81
C ALA A 101 -6.89 19.41 -1.43
N GLY A 102 -7.22 19.55 -0.15
CA GLY A 102 -8.57 19.82 0.34
C GLY A 102 -9.58 18.74 -0.05
N ASP A 103 -10.63 19.07 -0.80
CA ASP A 103 -11.70 18.14 -1.17
C ASP A 103 -11.23 17.02 -2.13
N ALA A 104 -10.10 17.20 -2.81
CA ALA A 104 -9.49 16.15 -3.63
C ALA A 104 -8.79 15.06 -2.80
N ALA A 105 -8.46 15.33 -1.53
CA ALA A 105 -7.84 14.34 -0.65
C ALA A 105 -8.88 13.40 -0.05
N PHE A 106 -8.62 12.09 -0.20
CA PHE A 106 -9.45 11.03 0.36
C PHE A 106 -8.64 10.19 1.37
N ASP A 107 -8.93 10.38 2.64
CA ASP A 107 -8.36 9.61 3.76
C ASP A 107 -9.08 8.28 3.94
N VAL A 108 -8.35 7.16 3.80
CA VAL A 108 -8.89 5.80 3.93
C VAL A 108 -8.90 5.28 5.37
N SER A 109 -8.37 6.00 6.35
CA SER A 109 -8.21 5.54 7.74
C SER A 109 -9.52 5.04 8.37
N SER A 110 -10.63 5.73 8.07
CA SER A 110 -11.97 5.34 8.55
C SER A 110 -12.42 3.99 7.99
N ALA A 111 -12.14 3.70 6.71
CA ALA A 111 -12.47 2.43 6.07
C ALA A 111 -11.53 1.31 6.52
N ALA A 112 -10.26 1.63 6.75
CA ALA A 112 -9.24 0.72 7.27
C ALA A 112 -9.54 0.24 8.71
N ARG A 113 -10.37 0.98 9.46
CA ARG A 113 -10.74 0.65 10.85
C ARG A 113 -9.51 0.44 11.73
N LEU A 114 -8.62 1.41 11.77
CA LEU A 114 -7.42 1.36 12.58
C LEU A 114 -7.78 1.35 14.07
N ASP A 115 -7.74 0.19 14.71
CA ASP A 115 -8.14 -0.04 16.10
C ASP A 115 -7.07 -0.77 16.95
N ILE A 116 -5.92 -1.11 16.34
CA ILE A 116 -4.75 -1.63 17.02
C ILE A 116 -3.82 -0.46 17.33
N ALA A 117 -3.45 -0.31 18.60
CA ALA A 117 -2.50 0.71 19.01
C ALA A 117 -1.11 0.41 18.46
N ALA A 118 -0.38 1.46 18.11
CA ALA A 118 1.04 1.37 17.80
C ALA A 118 1.80 0.77 18.99
N GLU A 119 2.67 -0.21 18.73
CA GLU A 119 3.57 -0.70 19.77
C GLU A 119 4.61 0.40 20.10
N GLU A 120 4.41 1.07 21.22
CA GLU A 120 5.42 1.96 21.80
C GLU A 120 6.32 1.12 22.70
N HIS A 121 7.59 0.98 22.32
CA HIS A 121 8.58 0.52 23.29
C HIS A 121 8.71 1.58 24.39
N GLU A 122 8.07 1.34 25.54
CA GLU A 122 8.24 2.20 26.70
C GLU A 122 9.73 2.24 27.06
N HIS A 123 10.39 3.34 26.71
CA HIS A 123 11.65 3.68 27.34
C HIS A 123 11.36 3.95 28.79
N GLU A 124 11.56 2.96 29.67
CA GLU A 124 11.58 3.21 31.11
C GLU A 124 12.56 4.36 31.38
N GLY A 125 11.95 5.55 31.60
CA GLY A 125 12.67 6.79 31.77
C GLY A 125 13.50 6.73 33.01
N HIS A 126 14.80 6.79 32.87
CA HIS A 126 15.64 7.34 33.91
C HIS A 126 15.30 8.82 34.06
N ASP A 127 14.75 9.18 35.22
CA ASP A 127 14.64 10.56 35.70
C ASP A 127 15.98 11.28 35.48
N HIS A 128 16.09 12.10 34.46
CA HIS A 128 17.16 13.09 34.33
C HIS A 128 16.55 14.47 34.41
N GLU A 129 17.01 15.15 35.49
CA GLU A 129 16.76 16.55 35.79
C GLU A 129 16.96 17.44 34.54
N GLU A 130 16.17 18.49 34.51
CA GLU A 130 16.07 19.56 33.50
C GLU A 130 17.43 19.98 32.88
N GLY A 131 17.55 19.77 31.59
CA GLY A 131 18.62 20.33 30.74
C GLY A 131 18.04 20.78 29.42
N GLU A 132 18.07 22.08 29.18
CA GLU A 132 17.52 22.79 28.01
C GLU A 132 18.03 22.24 26.67
N GLY A 133 17.10 22.03 25.72
CA GLY A 133 17.30 22.34 24.29
C GLY A 133 17.93 21.26 23.44
N GLY A 134 17.09 20.48 22.81
CA GLY A 134 17.40 19.73 21.61
C GLY A 134 16.09 19.32 20.94
N ASP A 135 15.67 20.05 19.89
CA ASP A 135 14.60 19.61 18.98
C ASP A 135 15.05 18.32 18.31
N HIS A 136 14.74 17.19 18.89
CA HIS A 136 14.60 15.96 18.15
C HIS A 136 13.14 15.95 17.68
N ALA A 137 12.91 16.34 16.42
CA ALA A 137 11.68 16.08 15.73
C ALA A 137 11.56 14.53 15.63
N GLY A 138 11.02 13.92 16.66
CA GLY A 138 10.45 12.58 16.55
C GLY A 138 9.26 12.73 15.62
N HIS A 139 9.26 12.02 14.52
CA HIS A 139 8.09 11.93 13.65
C HIS A 139 6.99 11.28 14.50
N ASP A 140 5.90 12.01 14.71
CA ASP A 140 4.72 11.52 15.44
C ASP A 140 3.97 10.60 14.47
N HIS A 141 4.43 9.35 14.39
CA HIS A 141 3.67 8.28 13.76
C HIS A 141 2.42 8.09 14.62
N GLY A 142 1.23 8.22 14.03
CA GLY A 142 -0.05 8.20 14.75
C GLY A 142 -0.14 7.12 15.82
N SER A 143 -1.07 7.28 16.75
CA SER A 143 -1.24 6.37 17.89
C SER A 143 -1.72 4.96 17.50
N GLN A 144 -1.90 4.67 16.21
CA GLN A 144 -2.44 3.40 15.69
C GLN A 144 -1.52 2.80 14.62
N ASP A 145 -1.50 1.48 14.56
CA ASP A 145 -0.79 0.72 13.54
C ASP A 145 -1.38 1.01 12.14
N PRO A 146 -0.57 1.40 11.15
CA PRO A 146 -1.06 1.72 9.81
C PRO A 146 -1.26 0.49 8.89
N HIS A 147 -0.72 -0.69 9.22
CA HIS A 147 -0.53 -1.83 8.31
C HIS A 147 -1.80 -2.67 8.10
N PHE A 148 -2.95 -1.99 7.93
CA PHE A 148 -4.28 -2.62 7.78
C PHE A 148 -4.40 -3.58 6.61
N TRP A 149 -3.61 -3.38 5.55
CA TRP A 149 -3.66 -4.18 4.31
C TRP A 149 -3.21 -5.62 4.50
N LEU A 150 -2.52 -5.94 5.60
CA LEU A 150 -2.16 -7.32 5.96
C LEU A 150 -3.33 -8.12 6.56
N ASP A 151 -4.47 -7.46 6.83
CA ASP A 151 -5.78 -8.12 7.00
C ASP A 151 -6.60 -7.96 5.70
N PRO A 152 -6.77 -9.01 4.88
CA PRO A 152 -7.50 -8.93 3.62
C PRO A 152 -8.93 -8.42 3.75
N THR A 153 -9.56 -8.52 4.94
CA THR A 153 -10.92 -8.03 5.13
C THR A 153 -10.98 -6.52 5.34
N ARG A 154 -10.01 -5.95 6.05
CA ARG A 154 -9.86 -4.49 6.17
C ARG A 154 -9.47 -3.88 4.83
N TYR A 155 -8.58 -4.54 4.12
CA TYR A 155 -8.17 -4.12 2.78
C TYR A 155 -9.34 -4.10 1.78
N ALA A 156 -10.23 -5.10 1.85
CA ALA A 156 -11.45 -5.11 1.06
C ALA A 156 -12.41 -3.95 1.41
N ASP A 157 -12.51 -3.57 2.70
CA ASP A 157 -13.33 -2.42 3.10
C ASP A 157 -12.77 -1.10 2.57
N VAL A 158 -11.43 -0.97 2.51
CA VAL A 158 -10.77 0.18 1.87
C VAL A 158 -11.01 0.21 0.36
N ALA A 159 -10.92 -0.93 -0.32
CA ALA A 159 -11.21 -1.02 -1.74
C ALA A 159 -12.66 -0.61 -2.07
N ASP A 160 -13.64 -1.03 -1.26
CA ASP A 160 -15.03 -0.58 -1.43
C ASP A 160 -15.18 0.94 -1.22
N ALA A 161 -14.47 1.52 -0.25
CA ALA A 161 -14.49 2.96 0.00
C ALA A 161 -13.86 3.76 -1.16
N ILE A 162 -12.77 3.26 -1.74
CA ILE A 162 -12.14 3.81 -2.95
C ILE A 162 -13.13 3.77 -4.12
N ALA A 163 -13.85 2.65 -4.31
CA ALA A 163 -14.85 2.53 -5.39
C ALA A 163 -15.98 3.55 -5.26
N GLU A 164 -16.50 3.77 -4.05
CA GLU A 164 -17.55 4.76 -3.83
C GLU A 164 -17.03 6.18 -4.07
N ARG A 165 -15.80 6.48 -3.67
CA ARG A 165 -15.19 7.78 -3.93
C ARG A 165 -14.98 8.01 -5.43
N LEU A 166 -14.41 7.05 -6.17
CA LEU A 166 -14.28 7.13 -7.63
C LEU A 166 -15.64 7.28 -8.32
N ALA A 167 -16.66 6.57 -7.83
CA ALA A 167 -18.02 6.64 -8.38
C ALA A 167 -18.71 7.99 -8.12
N GLU A 168 -18.30 8.74 -7.09
CA GLU A 168 -18.78 10.11 -6.83
C GLU A 168 -18.11 11.12 -7.77
N ASP A 169 -16.82 10.95 -8.02
CA ASP A 169 -16.03 11.88 -8.84
C ASP A 169 -16.21 11.61 -10.36
N ASP A 170 -16.42 10.33 -10.75
CA ASP A 170 -16.70 9.88 -12.11
C ASP A 170 -17.97 9.01 -12.17
N PRO A 171 -19.17 9.64 -12.18
CA PRO A 171 -20.42 8.92 -12.17
C PRO A 171 -20.72 8.11 -13.43
N ASP A 172 -20.06 8.43 -14.55
CA ASP A 172 -20.26 7.71 -15.81
C ASP A 172 -19.71 6.28 -15.76
N HIS A 173 -18.66 6.02 -14.96
CA HIS A 173 -18.04 4.72 -14.74
C HIS A 173 -18.35 4.11 -13.36
N ALA A 174 -19.24 4.71 -12.58
CA ALA A 174 -19.59 4.28 -11.23
C ALA A 174 -20.00 2.80 -11.10
N ALA A 175 -20.61 2.24 -12.14
CA ALA A 175 -21.00 0.83 -12.14
C ALA A 175 -19.82 -0.12 -12.26
N ASP A 176 -18.81 0.28 -13.02
CA ASP A 176 -17.59 -0.50 -13.25
C ASP A 176 -16.72 -0.51 -11.98
N TYR A 177 -16.52 0.65 -11.33
CA TYR A 177 -15.81 0.72 -10.05
C TYR A 177 -16.40 -0.18 -8.98
N ARG A 178 -17.75 -0.15 -8.82
CA ARG A 178 -18.44 -1.02 -7.85
C ARG A 178 -18.38 -2.51 -8.22
N ALA A 179 -18.39 -2.83 -9.51
CA ALA A 179 -18.24 -4.21 -9.97
C ALA A 179 -16.81 -4.73 -9.69
N ASN A 180 -15.80 -3.95 -10.02
CA ASN A 180 -14.40 -4.27 -9.80
C ASN A 180 -14.10 -4.43 -8.29
N ALA A 181 -14.55 -3.51 -7.45
CA ALA A 181 -14.39 -3.62 -5.98
C ALA A 181 -15.04 -4.89 -5.43
N LYS A 182 -16.23 -5.26 -5.93
CA LYS A 182 -16.89 -6.50 -5.53
C LYS A 182 -16.09 -7.75 -5.93
N ASP A 183 -15.51 -7.76 -7.12
CA ASP A 183 -14.70 -8.87 -7.60
C ASP A 183 -13.37 -8.94 -6.82
N PHE A 184 -12.75 -7.81 -6.55
CA PHE A 184 -11.55 -7.71 -5.71
C PHE A 184 -11.83 -8.16 -4.27
N ARG A 185 -12.95 -7.72 -3.66
CA ARG A 185 -13.41 -8.22 -2.34
C ARG A 185 -13.60 -9.74 -2.35
N SER A 186 -14.12 -10.32 -3.43
CA SER A 186 -14.27 -11.78 -3.56
C SER A 186 -12.91 -12.48 -3.57
N THR A 187 -11.93 -11.92 -4.27
CA THR A 187 -10.55 -12.40 -4.32
C THR A 187 -9.89 -12.34 -2.93
N LEU A 188 -10.01 -11.21 -2.24
CA LEU A 188 -9.47 -11.02 -0.89
C LEU A 188 -10.15 -11.95 0.14
N THR A 189 -11.46 -12.21 -0.02
CA THR A 189 -12.17 -13.19 0.82
C THR A 189 -11.65 -14.61 0.58
N GLY A 190 -11.30 -14.94 -0.66
CA GLY A 190 -10.64 -16.20 -1.00
C GLY A 190 -9.28 -16.33 -0.33
N LEU A 191 -8.46 -15.29 -0.43
CA LEU A 191 -7.15 -15.22 0.21
C LEU A 191 -7.25 -15.34 1.75
N ASP A 192 -8.17 -14.61 2.38
CA ASP A 192 -8.41 -14.71 3.84
C ASP A 192 -8.74 -16.16 4.26
N LYS A 193 -9.53 -16.87 3.45
CA LYS A 193 -9.85 -18.26 3.72
C LYS A 193 -8.63 -19.18 3.53
N GLU A 194 -7.78 -18.93 2.54
CA GLU A 194 -6.52 -19.65 2.34
C GLU A 194 -5.62 -19.48 3.57
N LEU A 195 -5.41 -18.22 4.01
CA LEU A 195 -4.62 -17.87 5.19
C LEU A 195 -5.18 -18.53 6.46
N LYS A 196 -6.48 -18.38 6.75
CA LYS A 196 -7.11 -19.01 7.91
C LYS A 196 -6.97 -20.53 7.93
N THR A 197 -7.07 -21.15 6.76
CA THR A 197 -6.96 -22.62 6.68
C THR A 197 -5.53 -23.05 6.89
N GLY A 198 -4.56 -22.36 6.24
CA GLY A 198 -3.16 -22.71 6.31
C GLY A 198 -2.50 -22.41 7.66
N LEU A 199 -3.07 -21.48 8.44
CA LEU A 199 -2.53 -21.02 9.72
C LEU A 199 -3.34 -21.49 10.94
N SER A 200 -4.32 -22.40 10.74
CA SER A 200 -5.23 -22.79 11.82
C SER A 200 -4.63 -23.73 12.85
N ASP A 201 -3.54 -24.40 12.55
CA ASP A 201 -2.91 -25.43 13.42
C ASP A 201 -1.39 -25.26 13.40
N CYS A 202 -0.93 -24.16 13.99
CA CYS A 202 0.49 -23.83 14.13
C CYS A 202 0.96 -24.12 15.57
N ARG A 203 2.17 -24.63 15.71
CA ARG A 203 2.73 -24.96 17.00
C ARG A 203 3.24 -23.74 17.76
N GLN A 204 3.78 -22.77 17.01
CA GLN A 204 4.25 -21.51 17.55
C GLN A 204 3.30 -20.37 17.17
N THR A 205 3.12 -19.41 18.06
CA THR A 205 2.21 -18.28 17.88
C THR A 205 2.91 -16.93 17.89
N ASP A 206 4.18 -16.87 18.27
CA ASP A 206 4.92 -15.62 18.33
C ASP A 206 5.65 -15.34 17.01
N LEU A 207 5.33 -14.21 16.39
CA LEU A 207 5.95 -13.72 15.17
C LEU A 207 7.00 -12.67 15.54
N VAL A 208 8.28 -13.03 15.49
CA VAL A 208 9.37 -12.08 15.74
C VAL A 208 9.80 -11.44 14.43
N THR A 209 9.56 -10.13 14.29
CA THR A 209 9.75 -9.35 13.06
C THR A 209 10.74 -8.22 13.24
N GLY A 210 11.23 -7.64 12.14
CA GLY A 210 12.14 -6.48 12.15
C GLY A 210 11.45 -5.24 12.69
N HIS A 211 10.27 -4.88 12.16
CA HIS A 211 9.42 -3.83 12.71
C HIS A 211 7.99 -4.31 12.94
N ALA A 212 7.15 -3.45 13.56
CA ALA A 212 5.81 -3.80 14.00
C ALA A 212 4.78 -3.63 12.87
N ALA A 213 4.90 -4.39 11.77
CA ALA A 213 3.98 -4.30 10.63
C ALA A 213 2.84 -5.32 10.68
N PHE A 214 2.96 -6.37 11.45
CA PHE A 214 2.10 -7.55 11.32
C PHE A 214 0.99 -7.64 12.38
N ALA A 215 0.68 -6.57 13.10
CA ALA A 215 -0.29 -6.64 14.20
C ALA A 215 -1.70 -7.01 13.71
N TYR A 216 -2.18 -6.45 12.59
CA TYR A 216 -3.49 -6.84 12.01
C TYR A 216 -3.49 -8.27 11.46
N PHE A 217 -2.37 -8.73 10.90
CA PHE A 217 -2.20 -10.12 10.49
C PHE A 217 -2.22 -11.04 11.70
N ALA A 218 -1.49 -10.71 12.73
CA ALA A 218 -1.39 -11.48 13.98
C ALA A 218 -2.76 -11.58 14.67
N ASP A 219 -3.45 -10.48 14.88
CA ASP A 219 -4.81 -10.45 15.45
C ASP A 219 -5.78 -11.32 14.66
N ARG A 220 -5.72 -11.23 13.32
CA ARG A 220 -6.64 -11.96 12.46
C ARG A 220 -6.45 -13.46 12.45
N TYR A 221 -5.20 -13.94 12.54
CA TYR A 221 -4.86 -15.35 12.38
C TYR A 221 -4.42 -16.03 13.68
N GLY A 222 -4.46 -15.31 14.82
CA GLY A 222 -4.22 -15.87 16.14
C GLY A 222 -2.75 -15.97 16.52
N PHE A 223 -1.93 -15.03 16.04
CA PHE A 223 -0.54 -14.87 16.43
C PHE A 223 -0.35 -13.69 17.40
N HIS A 224 0.83 -13.61 17.98
CA HIS A 224 1.35 -12.46 18.71
C HIS A 224 2.57 -11.94 17.98
N GLN A 225 2.61 -10.62 17.74
CA GLN A 225 3.78 -9.99 17.13
C GLN A 225 4.71 -9.51 18.24
N GLU A 226 6.00 -9.79 18.04
CA GLU A 226 7.10 -9.19 18.80
C GLU A 226 8.03 -8.52 17.79
N SER A 227 8.28 -7.22 17.94
CA SER A 227 9.09 -6.47 16.99
C SER A 227 10.39 -5.94 17.60
N VAL A 228 11.41 -5.78 16.76
CA VAL A 228 12.71 -5.27 17.20
C VAL A 228 12.72 -3.75 17.31
N SER A 229 12.11 -3.06 16.34
CA SER A 229 12.20 -1.61 16.17
C SER A 229 10.88 -0.84 16.24
N GLY A 230 9.80 -1.44 16.72
CA GLY A 230 8.49 -0.78 16.75
C GLY A 230 7.97 -0.46 15.34
N LEU A 231 7.20 0.61 15.15
CA LEU A 231 6.58 0.97 13.87
C LEU A 231 7.55 1.53 12.83
N SER A 232 8.71 2.04 13.22
CA SER A 232 9.68 2.61 12.28
C SER A 232 10.72 1.57 11.88
N PRO A 233 10.75 1.07 10.64
CA PRO A 233 11.70 0.07 10.19
C PRO A 233 13.17 0.49 10.35
N GLY A 234 13.44 1.80 10.19
CA GLY A 234 14.77 2.39 10.33
C GLY A 234 15.22 2.64 11.77
N ALA A 235 14.37 2.44 12.77
CA ALA A 235 14.73 2.68 14.16
C ALA A 235 15.77 1.65 14.66
N GLN A 236 16.74 2.13 15.43
CA GLN A 236 17.73 1.25 16.03
C GLN A 236 17.29 0.88 17.46
N PRO A 237 17.08 -0.41 17.75
CA PRO A 237 16.71 -0.84 19.10
C PRO A 237 17.83 -0.58 20.09
N SER A 238 17.46 -0.37 21.34
CA SER A 238 18.44 -0.28 22.41
C SER A 238 19.13 -1.64 22.65
N PRO A 239 20.37 -1.66 23.17
CA PRO A 239 21.03 -2.92 23.52
C PRO A 239 20.24 -3.75 24.54
N SER A 240 19.46 -3.11 25.43
CA SER A 240 18.56 -3.79 26.37
C SER A 240 17.39 -4.46 25.66
N ALA A 241 16.69 -3.76 24.76
CA ALA A 241 15.59 -4.33 23.99
C ALA A 241 16.05 -5.54 23.17
N MET A 242 17.23 -5.45 22.53
CA MET A 242 17.81 -6.59 21.83
C MET A 242 18.10 -7.78 22.77
N ALA A 243 18.61 -7.53 23.98
CA ALA A 243 18.90 -8.60 24.92
C ALA A 243 17.61 -9.24 25.43
N ASP A 244 16.60 -8.45 25.77
CA ASP A 244 15.31 -8.92 26.23
C ASP A 244 14.61 -9.78 25.17
N LEU A 245 14.65 -9.36 23.90
CA LEU A 245 14.09 -10.13 22.80
C LEU A 245 14.86 -11.44 22.54
N ILE A 246 16.20 -11.44 22.63
CA ILE A 246 17.02 -12.65 22.55
C ILE A 246 16.66 -13.64 23.66
N ASP A 247 16.43 -13.15 24.88
CA ASP A 247 16.05 -14.00 26.00
C ASP A 247 14.62 -14.53 25.82
N HIS A 248 13.67 -13.71 25.35
CA HIS A 248 12.31 -14.13 24.98
C HIS A 248 12.31 -15.24 23.91
N ILE A 249 13.06 -15.07 22.81
CA ILE A 249 13.18 -16.11 21.76
C ILE A 249 13.67 -17.44 22.35
N LYS A 250 14.63 -17.39 23.28
CA LYS A 250 15.16 -18.61 23.91
C LYS A 250 14.21 -19.25 24.89
N GLU A 251 13.49 -18.43 25.68
CA GLU A 251 12.53 -18.90 26.70
C GLU A 251 11.31 -19.56 26.07
N GLU A 252 10.79 -18.99 24.98
CA GLU A 252 9.63 -19.51 24.25
C GLU A 252 10.01 -20.52 23.16
N GLU A 253 11.29 -20.88 23.05
CA GLU A 253 11.79 -21.81 22.04
C GLU A 253 11.41 -21.43 20.61
N ILE A 254 11.37 -20.11 20.31
CA ILE A 254 11.05 -19.60 18.98
C ILE A 254 12.14 -20.00 18.00
N THR A 255 11.74 -20.56 16.86
CA THR A 255 12.68 -21.13 15.88
C THR A 255 12.97 -20.20 14.72
N THR A 256 12.16 -19.18 14.50
CA THR A 256 12.24 -18.33 13.31
C THR A 256 12.12 -16.86 13.67
N VAL A 257 13.04 -16.04 13.15
CA VAL A 257 12.99 -14.57 13.13
C VAL A 257 12.75 -14.15 11.69
N TYR A 258 11.83 -13.23 11.47
CA TYR A 258 11.46 -12.76 10.14
C TYR A 258 12.18 -11.47 9.78
N ALA A 259 12.92 -11.50 8.67
CA ALA A 259 13.48 -10.33 8.01
C ALA A 259 12.52 -9.78 6.95
N GLU A 260 12.69 -8.55 6.57
CA GLU A 260 11.85 -7.84 5.61
C GLU A 260 12.61 -7.49 4.33
N THR A 261 11.90 -7.06 3.27
CA THR A 261 12.48 -6.84 1.94
C THR A 261 13.00 -5.42 1.72
N LEU A 262 12.40 -4.39 2.33
CA LEU A 262 12.75 -2.98 2.10
C LEU A 262 13.85 -2.45 3.04
N VAL A 263 14.21 -3.19 4.07
CA VAL A 263 15.21 -2.78 5.07
C VAL A 263 16.37 -3.78 5.16
N PRO A 264 17.57 -3.34 5.62
CA PRO A 264 18.70 -4.23 5.80
C PRO A 264 18.39 -5.38 6.77
N GLN A 265 18.70 -6.60 6.38
CA GLN A 265 18.39 -7.82 7.15
C GLN A 265 19.37 -8.06 8.32
N ASP A 266 20.43 -7.26 8.43
CA ASP A 266 21.53 -7.43 9.42
C ASP A 266 21.01 -7.56 10.87
N LEU A 267 19.91 -6.85 11.20
CA LEU A 267 19.33 -6.84 12.54
C LEU A 267 18.66 -8.17 12.85
N ALA A 268 17.81 -8.66 11.95
CA ALA A 268 17.14 -9.97 12.06
C ALA A 268 18.18 -11.12 12.08
N GLU A 269 19.20 -11.04 11.24
CA GLU A 269 20.30 -12.01 11.19
C GLU A 269 21.09 -12.04 12.51
N THR A 270 21.35 -10.87 13.10
CA THR A 270 22.05 -10.79 14.38
C THR A 270 21.21 -11.38 15.51
N LEU A 271 19.93 -11.02 15.56
CA LEU A 271 18.99 -11.53 16.56
C LEU A 271 18.87 -13.06 16.46
N ALA A 272 18.61 -13.58 15.27
CA ALA A 272 18.48 -15.03 15.03
C ALA A 272 19.76 -15.79 15.42
N ARG A 273 20.91 -15.30 15.01
CA ARG A 273 22.21 -15.91 15.34
C ARG A 273 22.45 -15.96 16.86
N ASP A 274 22.18 -14.88 17.57
CA ASP A 274 22.46 -14.76 19.01
C ASP A 274 21.42 -15.51 19.87
N ALA A 275 20.20 -15.65 19.32
CA ALA A 275 19.13 -16.46 19.93
C ALA A 275 19.22 -17.95 19.56
N GLY A 276 19.83 -18.30 18.43
CA GLY A 276 19.92 -19.67 17.91
C GLY A 276 18.71 -20.07 17.03
N ALA A 277 18.02 -19.07 16.46
CA ALA A 277 16.90 -19.23 15.53
C ALA A 277 17.36 -19.20 14.05
N GLU A 278 16.47 -19.53 13.13
CA GLU A 278 16.65 -19.37 11.69
C GLU A 278 16.08 -18.01 11.23
N VAL A 279 16.56 -17.50 10.10
CA VAL A 279 15.97 -16.32 9.45
C VAL A 279 15.08 -16.78 8.30
N ALA A 280 13.88 -16.22 8.22
CA ALA A 280 12.99 -16.32 7.07
C ALA A 280 12.60 -14.90 6.60
N VAL A 281 12.04 -14.77 5.41
CA VAL A 281 11.51 -13.50 4.91
C VAL A 281 10.00 -13.48 5.15
N LEU A 282 9.50 -12.36 5.69
CA LEU A 282 8.09 -12.02 5.80
C LEU A 282 7.93 -10.59 5.32
N ASP A 283 7.25 -10.41 4.18
CA ASP A 283 7.18 -9.14 3.48
C ASP A 283 5.96 -8.33 3.96
N PRO A 284 6.13 -7.12 4.53
CA PRO A 284 5.03 -6.26 4.96
C PRO A 284 4.24 -5.64 3.79
N ILE A 285 4.71 -5.86 2.54
CA ILE A 285 4.06 -5.41 1.30
C ILE A 285 3.88 -3.89 1.24
N GLU A 286 4.81 -3.14 1.77
CA GLU A 286 4.84 -1.68 1.68
C GLU A 286 5.29 -1.18 0.30
N GLY A 287 5.95 -2.05 -0.46
CA GLY A 287 6.38 -1.87 -1.85
C GLY A 287 6.85 -3.19 -2.43
N ILE A 288 6.70 -3.38 -3.73
CA ILE A 288 7.19 -4.57 -4.44
C ILE A 288 8.58 -4.29 -5.02
N THR A 289 9.50 -5.23 -4.83
CA THR A 289 10.88 -5.17 -5.34
C THR A 289 11.28 -6.47 -6.02
N GLU A 290 12.49 -6.52 -6.58
CA GLU A 290 13.05 -7.78 -7.11
C GLU A 290 13.35 -8.81 -5.98
N GLU A 291 13.33 -8.38 -4.72
CA GLU A 291 13.54 -9.22 -3.53
C GLU A 291 12.22 -9.76 -2.95
N SER A 292 11.07 -9.20 -3.36
CA SER A 292 9.74 -9.69 -2.98
C SER A 292 9.47 -11.03 -3.64
N GLU A 293 8.94 -12.00 -2.89
CA GLU A 293 8.59 -13.32 -3.40
C GLU A 293 7.18 -13.34 -4.01
N GLY A 294 6.96 -12.51 -5.03
CA GLY A 294 5.72 -12.33 -5.79
C GLY A 294 5.76 -11.06 -6.63
N GLU A 295 4.94 -11.02 -7.68
CA GLU A 295 4.85 -9.87 -8.59
C GLU A 295 3.73 -8.88 -8.16
N ASP A 296 2.83 -9.33 -7.28
CA ASP A 296 1.72 -8.52 -6.78
C ASP A 296 1.38 -8.83 -5.30
N TYR A 297 0.45 -8.06 -4.75
CA TYR A 297 -0.04 -8.20 -3.37
C TYR A 297 -0.51 -9.63 -3.05
N LEU A 298 -1.26 -10.25 -3.95
CA LEU A 298 -1.85 -11.58 -3.72
C LEU A 298 -0.77 -12.68 -3.72
N GLU A 299 0.21 -12.56 -4.57
CA GLU A 299 1.33 -13.51 -4.65
C GLU A 299 2.22 -13.40 -3.43
N VAL A 300 2.56 -12.17 -3.01
CA VAL A 300 3.37 -11.93 -1.81
C VAL A 300 2.64 -12.40 -0.55
N MET A 301 1.33 -12.15 -0.41
CA MET A 301 0.55 -12.69 0.72
C MET A 301 0.55 -14.22 0.77
N ARG A 302 0.54 -14.91 -0.37
CA ARG A 302 0.68 -16.37 -0.42
C ARG A 302 2.09 -16.84 -0.09
N SER A 303 3.10 -16.09 -0.49
CA SER A 303 4.49 -16.35 -0.07
C SER A 303 4.63 -16.17 1.44
N ASN A 304 4.06 -15.11 2.00
CA ASN A 304 3.99 -14.89 3.44
C ASN A 304 3.31 -16.06 4.17
N LEU A 305 2.19 -16.55 3.62
CA LEU A 305 1.53 -17.75 4.16
C LEU A 305 2.50 -18.92 4.23
N ALA A 306 3.23 -19.20 3.16
CA ALA A 306 4.18 -20.32 3.12
C ALA A 306 5.35 -20.13 4.10
N ALA A 307 5.84 -18.90 4.24
CA ALA A 307 6.90 -18.54 5.19
C ALA A 307 6.44 -18.76 6.64
N VAL A 308 5.24 -18.27 7.00
CA VAL A 308 4.68 -18.44 8.34
C VAL A 308 4.34 -19.91 8.63
N GLN A 309 3.75 -20.64 7.66
CA GLN A 309 3.50 -22.08 7.84
C GLN A 309 4.77 -22.84 8.20
N LYS A 310 5.86 -22.53 7.52
CA LYS A 310 7.15 -23.19 7.79
C LYS A 310 7.75 -22.72 9.12
N GLY A 311 7.79 -21.41 9.35
CA GLY A 311 8.44 -20.82 10.52
C GLY A 311 7.71 -21.11 11.84
N GLN A 312 6.37 -21.22 11.79
CA GLN A 312 5.53 -21.49 12.96
C GLN A 312 5.13 -22.97 13.12
N ASP A 313 5.71 -23.86 12.28
CA ASP A 313 5.47 -25.31 12.30
C ASP A 313 3.95 -25.63 12.23
N CYS A 314 3.28 -25.06 11.22
CA CYS A 314 1.86 -25.29 10.96
C CYS A 314 1.67 -26.61 10.20
N SER A 315 0.58 -27.37 10.49
CA SER A 315 0.30 -28.71 9.93
C SER A 315 -0.80 -28.71 8.87
#